data_427e1bafa905241aeabc4bbdd8774f3f
#
_entry.id   427e1bafa905241aeabc4bbdd8774f3f
#
_cell.length_a   1.000
_cell.length_b   1.000
_cell.length_c   1.000
_cell.angle_alpha   90.00
_cell.angle_beta   90.00
_cell.angle_gamma   90.00
#
_symmetry.space_group_name_H-M   'P 1'
#
loop_
_entity.id
_entity.type
_entity.pdbx_description
1 polymer ?
#
loop_
_entity_poly.entity_id
_entity_poly.type
_entity_poly.pdbx_seq_one_letter_code
_entity_poly.pdbx_strand_id
1 'polypeptide(L)'
;MSDHEDIQDYLADVISLLARHKLVEDLVHRQDMQRHELVETIVYKQNRVEFQRLLDQLGCQPIARILEALSIEDRQIVWHLIREERKEDIRREISESIRTEFVIEIKSRSRSMQIRVFDLYEGRLRQIPIETKEDLADVKPIWIDLVMPEDEHLAWARDIFGVDLPNPTDLTDLETSARFYVEDNGDIHLHSDFLLDRKDESRNVAVAFILNKDTLFSVRSKELPVFRLQRLRARAEFGYVSEAKDVLLDLFAAEVEYSANALEDVYTELEEVGRQVFRSHMTDDEAAKILAAIAEEEDLNGRIRRNVLDTRRALSFLMRGKFLSETQHNDVREILRDIESLDGHTAFLFNKINFQMDATVGF
;
A
#
# COMPACT_ATOMS: atom_id res chain seq x y z
N MET A 1 16.00 -13.61 -43.52
CA MET A 1 14.57 -14.00 -43.67
C MET A 1 14.07 -14.67 -42.39
N SER A 2 14.92 -15.36 -41.62
CA SER A 2 14.54 -16.02 -40.36
C SER A 2 14.13 -15.05 -39.24
N ASP A 3 14.85 -13.94 -39.04
CA ASP A 3 14.63 -13.00 -37.88
C ASP A 3 13.31 -12.21 -37.97
N HIS A 4 12.70 -12.08 -39.14
CA HIS A 4 11.42 -11.35 -39.27
C HIS A 4 10.20 -12.24 -39.01
N GLU A 5 10.28 -13.54 -39.31
CA GLU A 5 9.22 -14.51 -38.98
C GLU A 5 9.13 -14.77 -37.49
N ASP A 6 10.28 -14.91 -36.84
CA ASP A 6 10.34 -15.13 -35.37
C ASP A 6 9.73 -13.96 -34.56
N ILE A 7 9.90 -12.71 -35.01
CA ILE A 7 9.36 -11.52 -34.32
C ILE A 7 7.83 -11.42 -34.49
N GLN A 8 7.26 -11.82 -35.61
CA GLN A 8 5.80 -11.81 -35.81
C GLN A 8 5.12 -12.86 -34.92
N ASP A 9 5.73 -14.02 -34.71
CA ASP A 9 5.23 -15.05 -33.80
C ASP A 9 5.27 -14.59 -32.36
N TYR A 10 6.36 -13.98 -31.91
CA TYR A 10 6.45 -13.40 -30.56
C TYR A 10 5.48 -12.23 -30.34
N LEU A 11 5.24 -11.40 -31.34
CA LEU A 11 4.25 -10.33 -31.27
C LEU A 11 2.83 -10.90 -31.12
N ALA A 12 2.50 -11.98 -31.85
CA ALA A 12 1.22 -12.65 -31.75
C ALA A 12 1.01 -13.26 -30.34
N ASP A 13 2.04 -13.87 -29.76
CA ASP A 13 2.02 -14.42 -28.41
C ASP A 13 1.84 -13.31 -27.36
N VAL A 14 2.55 -12.20 -27.50
CA VAL A 14 2.41 -11.03 -26.62
C VAL A 14 0.99 -10.44 -26.69
N ILE A 15 0.43 -10.28 -27.88
CA ILE A 15 -0.96 -9.80 -28.08
C ILE A 15 -1.97 -10.76 -27.46
N SER A 16 -1.77 -12.08 -27.59
CA SER A 16 -2.63 -13.09 -26.98
C SER A 16 -2.61 -13.04 -25.45
N LEU A 17 -1.42 -12.86 -24.86
CA LEU A 17 -1.24 -12.72 -23.43
C LEU A 17 -1.81 -11.39 -22.91
N LEU A 18 -1.68 -10.30 -23.68
CA LEU A 18 -2.29 -9.00 -23.38
C LEU A 18 -3.82 -9.08 -23.38
N ALA A 19 -4.41 -9.76 -24.37
CA ALA A 19 -5.86 -9.96 -24.43
C ALA A 19 -6.38 -10.73 -23.22
N ARG A 20 -5.65 -11.77 -22.78
CA ARG A 20 -5.99 -12.51 -21.54
C ARG A 20 -5.80 -11.63 -20.29
N HIS A 21 -4.77 -10.81 -20.25
CA HIS A 21 -4.52 -9.91 -19.12
C HIS A 21 -5.64 -8.87 -18.97
N LYS A 22 -6.04 -8.23 -20.08
CA LYS A 22 -7.18 -7.30 -20.12
C LYS A 22 -8.51 -7.98 -19.77
N LEU A 23 -8.73 -9.20 -20.24
CA LEU A 23 -9.94 -9.96 -19.92
C LEU A 23 -10.03 -10.27 -18.42
N VAL A 24 -8.90 -10.63 -17.79
CA VAL A 24 -8.84 -10.89 -16.34
C VAL A 24 -9.02 -9.58 -15.55
N GLU A 25 -8.41 -8.48 -15.98
CA GLU A 25 -8.65 -7.15 -15.40
C GLU A 25 -10.13 -6.73 -15.53
N ASP A 26 -10.76 -6.93 -16.68
CA ASP A 26 -12.18 -6.63 -16.89
C ASP A 26 -13.10 -7.53 -16.07
N LEU A 27 -12.75 -8.80 -15.87
CA LEU A 27 -13.50 -9.74 -15.03
C LEU A 27 -13.38 -9.38 -13.54
N VAL A 28 -12.19 -9.01 -13.08
CA VAL A 28 -11.94 -8.50 -11.73
C VAL A 28 -12.76 -7.22 -11.46
N HIS A 29 -12.98 -6.40 -12.49
CA HIS A 29 -13.78 -5.16 -12.37
C HIS A 29 -15.29 -5.35 -12.45
N ARG A 30 -15.79 -6.54 -12.86
CA ARG A 30 -17.24 -6.76 -13.15
C ARG A 30 -17.97 -7.71 -12.21
N GLN A 31 -17.31 -8.42 -11.29
CA GLN A 31 -17.98 -9.45 -10.47
C GLN A 31 -17.95 -9.19 -8.96
N ASP A 32 -19.15 -9.03 -8.47
CA ASP A 32 -19.61 -9.08 -7.08
C ASP A 32 -19.65 -10.54 -6.61
N MET A 33 -18.62 -11.06 -5.87
CA MET A 33 -18.80 -12.25 -5.00
C MET A 33 -17.51 -12.72 -4.27
N GLN A 34 -17.59 -12.91 -2.98
CA GLN A 34 -16.53 -13.25 -2.00
C GLN A 34 -15.78 -14.59 -2.16
N ARG A 35 -16.07 -15.43 -3.15
CA ARG A 35 -15.39 -16.72 -3.39
C ARG A 35 -14.40 -16.72 -4.56
N HIS A 36 -14.33 -15.66 -5.35
CA HIS A 36 -13.48 -15.58 -6.54
C HIS A 36 -12.10 -14.95 -6.29
N GLU A 37 -11.88 -14.24 -5.19
CA GLU A 37 -10.64 -13.53 -4.91
C GLU A 37 -9.38 -14.42 -4.96
N LEU A 38 -9.46 -15.65 -4.46
CA LEU A 38 -8.36 -16.61 -4.47
C LEU A 38 -8.07 -17.15 -5.88
N VAL A 39 -9.11 -17.46 -6.66
CA VAL A 39 -8.95 -17.98 -8.02
C VAL A 39 -8.47 -16.89 -8.97
N GLU A 40 -9.01 -15.68 -8.85
CA GLU A 40 -8.61 -14.52 -9.64
C GLU A 40 -7.17 -14.08 -9.34
N THR A 41 -6.77 -14.08 -8.08
CA THR A 41 -5.38 -13.78 -7.68
C THR A 41 -4.42 -14.85 -8.23
N ILE A 42 -4.81 -16.12 -8.25
CA ILE A 42 -3.99 -17.20 -8.80
C ILE A 42 -3.88 -17.08 -10.32
N VAL A 43 -4.99 -16.84 -11.03
CA VAL A 43 -5.01 -16.68 -12.49
C VAL A 43 -4.22 -15.41 -12.90
N TYR A 44 -4.40 -14.31 -12.19
CA TYR A 44 -3.63 -13.08 -12.41
C TYR A 44 -2.13 -13.29 -12.19
N LYS A 45 -1.74 -13.97 -11.09
CA LYS A 45 -0.34 -14.33 -10.83
C LYS A 45 0.23 -15.28 -11.87
N GLN A 46 -0.55 -16.27 -12.32
CA GLN A 46 -0.10 -17.20 -13.35
C GLN A 46 0.11 -16.51 -14.70
N ASN A 47 -0.83 -15.68 -15.15
CA ASN A 47 -0.69 -14.89 -16.38
C ASN A 47 0.51 -13.95 -16.33
N ARG A 48 0.73 -13.30 -15.19
CA ARG A 48 1.88 -12.41 -14.99
C ARG A 48 3.21 -13.17 -15.05
N VAL A 49 3.28 -14.35 -14.45
CA VAL A 49 4.48 -15.20 -14.46
C VAL A 49 4.75 -15.73 -15.88
N GLU A 50 3.71 -16.15 -16.61
CA GLU A 50 3.82 -16.62 -17.99
C GLU A 50 4.32 -15.50 -18.90
N PHE A 51 3.79 -14.31 -18.77
CA PHE A 51 4.19 -13.13 -19.53
C PHE A 51 5.63 -12.71 -19.19
N GLN A 52 6.02 -12.69 -17.92
CA GLN A 52 7.39 -12.42 -17.51
C GLN A 52 8.38 -13.45 -18.08
N ARG A 53 8.01 -14.73 -18.09
CA ARG A 53 8.84 -15.77 -18.69
C ARG A 53 9.07 -15.56 -20.18
N LEU A 54 8.02 -15.20 -20.92
CA LEU A 54 8.15 -14.87 -22.34
C LEU A 54 9.11 -13.69 -22.56
N LEU A 55 8.91 -12.60 -21.81
CA LEU A 55 9.78 -11.43 -21.91
C LEU A 55 11.23 -11.71 -21.48
N ASP A 56 11.45 -12.58 -20.51
CA ASP A 56 12.79 -12.97 -20.05
C ASP A 56 13.55 -13.81 -21.09
N GLN A 57 12.85 -14.54 -21.95
CA GLN A 57 13.45 -15.33 -23.04
C GLN A 57 13.87 -14.46 -24.24
N LEU A 58 13.27 -13.27 -24.37
CA LEU A 58 13.55 -12.36 -25.49
C LEU A 58 14.75 -11.46 -25.19
N GLY A 59 15.57 -11.18 -26.20
CA GLY A 59 16.61 -10.17 -26.14
C GLY A 59 16.04 -8.73 -26.10
N CYS A 60 16.89 -7.72 -25.83
CA CYS A 60 16.45 -6.32 -25.74
C CYS A 60 15.92 -5.78 -27.07
N GLN A 61 16.53 -6.14 -28.22
CA GLN A 61 16.08 -5.71 -29.54
C GLN A 61 14.70 -6.26 -29.95
N PRO A 62 14.39 -7.57 -29.82
CA PRO A 62 13.04 -8.09 -30.03
C PRO A 62 12.00 -7.40 -29.17
N ILE A 63 12.27 -7.17 -27.88
CA ILE A 63 11.34 -6.46 -26.99
C ILE A 63 11.12 -5.02 -27.47
N ALA A 64 12.17 -4.31 -27.86
CA ALA A 64 12.07 -2.95 -28.38
C ALA A 64 11.14 -2.90 -29.62
N ARG A 65 11.29 -3.82 -30.56
CA ARG A 65 10.42 -3.92 -31.76
C ARG A 65 8.97 -4.27 -31.42
N ILE A 66 8.75 -5.15 -30.43
CA ILE A 66 7.40 -5.45 -29.93
C ILE A 66 6.76 -4.19 -29.34
N LEU A 67 7.49 -3.44 -28.50
CA LEU A 67 7.02 -2.18 -27.94
C LEU A 67 6.69 -1.14 -29.02
N GLU A 68 7.44 -1.10 -30.12
CA GLU A 68 7.17 -0.21 -31.26
C GLU A 68 5.91 -0.59 -32.05
N ALA A 69 5.56 -1.88 -32.09
CA ALA A 69 4.39 -2.38 -32.81
C ALA A 69 3.08 -2.30 -32.01
N LEU A 70 3.15 -2.14 -30.71
CA LEU A 70 1.98 -2.13 -29.82
C LEU A 70 1.31 -0.74 -29.77
N SER A 71 0.00 -0.73 -29.44
CA SER A 71 -0.71 0.49 -29.07
C SER A 71 -0.10 1.12 -27.81
N ILE A 72 -0.35 2.40 -27.57
CA ILE A 72 0.16 3.12 -26.39
C ILE A 72 -0.23 2.39 -25.08
N GLU A 73 -1.49 1.98 -24.97
CA GLU A 73 -2.01 1.27 -23.78
C GLU A 73 -1.33 -0.10 -23.60
N ASP A 74 -1.22 -0.91 -24.65
CA ASP A 74 -0.61 -2.23 -24.61
C ASP A 74 0.89 -2.17 -24.32
N ARG A 75 1.56 -1.19 -24.89
CA ARG A 75 2.98 -0.88 -24.67
C ARG A 75 3.26 -0.61 -23.20
N GLN A 76 2.39 0.13 -22.55
CA GLN A 76 2.48 0.45 -21.12
C GLN A 76 2.38 -0.80 -20.25
N ILE A 77 1.42 -1.68 -20.53
CA ILE A 77 1.25 -2.94 -19.80
C ILE A 77 2.53 -3.79 -19.93
N VAL A 78 3.04 -3.96 -21.15
CA VAL A 78 4.28 -4.71 -21.39
C VAL A 78 5.46 -4.09 -20.66
N TRP A 79 5.62 -2.77 -20.72
CA TRP A 79 6.71 -2.05 -20.07
C TRP A 79 6.74 -2.25 -18.56
N HIS A 80 5.56 -2.34 -17.92
CA HIS A 80 5.45 -2.60 -16.47
C HIS A 80 5.79 -4.03 -16.08
N LEU A 81 5.66 -4.98 -17.00
CA LEU A 81 6.00 -6.39 -16.78
C LEU A 81 7.49 -6.69 -17.00
N ILE A 82 8.24 -5.79 -17.65
CA ILE A 82 9.69 -5.91 -17.83
C ILE A 82 10.40 -5.64 -16.50
N ARG A 83 11.39 -6.49 -16.18
CA ARG A 83 12.21 -6.30 -14.97
C ARG A 83 13.01 -5.00 -15.02
N GLU A 84 13.10 -4.31 -13.90
CA GLU A 84 13.79 -3.01 -13.79
C GLU A 84 15.24 -3.05 -14.32
N GLU A 85 15.95 -4.15 -14.04
CA GLU A 85 17.35 -4.37 -14.47
C GLU A 85 17.54 -4.33 -16.00
N ARG A 86 16.49 -4.68 -16.75
CA ARG A 86 16.52 -4.73 -18.22
C ARG A 86 15.98 -3.48 -18.90
N LYS A 87 15.24 -2.65 -18.17
CA LYS A 87 14.56 -1.47 -18.73
C LYS A 87 15.54 -0.48 -19.36
N GLU A 88 16.71 -0.28 -18.75
CA GLU A 88 17.69 0.68 -19.28
C GLU A 88 18.30 0.21 -20.60
N ASP A 89 18.59 -1.08 -20.76
CA ASP A 89 19.13 -1.63 -21.99
C ASP A 89 18.07 -1.63 -23.12
N ILE A 90 16.83 -1.98 -22.79
CA ILE A 90 15.71 -1.91 -23.77
C ILE A 90 15.44 -0.45 -24.15
N ARG A 91 15.55 0.50 -23.22
CA ARG A 91 15.37 1.94 -23.49
C ARG A 91 16.37 2.47 -24.53
N ARG A 92 17.57 1.91 -24.60
CA ARG A 92 18.58 2.27 -25.62
C ARG A 92 18.22 1.79 -27.01
N GLU A 93 17.44 0.71 -27.12
CA GLU A 93 17.05 0.07 -28.39
C GLU A 93 15.75 0.63 -28.97
N ILE A 94 14.87 1.27 -28.17
CA ILE A 94 13.62 1.87 -28.66
C ILE A 94 13.84 3.23 -29.31
N SER A 95 12.93 3.59 -30.24
CA SER A 95 12.96 4.89 -30.93
C SER A 95 12.80 6.07 -29.98
N GLU A 96 13.31 7.24 -30.40
CA GLU A 96 13.29 8.45 -29.58
C GLU A 96 11.86 8.93 -29.26
N SER A 97 10.92 8.71 -30.17
CA SER A 97 9.52 9.05 -29.97
C SER A 97 8.89 8.25 -28.83
N ILE A 98 9.13 6.94 -28.77
CA ILE A 98 8.63 6.07 -27.70
C ILE A 98 9.40 6.33 -26.40
N ARG A 99 10.68 6.62 -26.49
CA ARG A 99 11.50 7.00 -25.34
C ARG A 99 10.96 8.27 -24.65
N THR A 100 10.60 9.27 -25.46
CA THR A 100 10.00 10.52 -25.00
C THR A 100 8.62 10.28 -24.39
N GLU A 101 7.80 9.41 -25.00
CA GLU A 101 6.50 8.98 -24.49
C GLU A 101 6.62 8.37 -23.08
N PHE A 102 7.55 7.43 -22.90
CA PHE A 102 7.80 6.84 -21.58
C PHE A 102 8.32 7.85 -20.53
N VAL A 103 9.12 8.82 -20.93
CA VAL A 103 9.62 9.88 -20.04
C VAL A 103 8.51 10.83 -19.63
N ILE A 104 7.64 11.22 -20.56
CA ILE A 104 6.48 12.07 -20.29
C ILE A 104 5.49 11.32 -19.38
N GLU A 105 5.25 10.04 -19.69
CA GLU A 105 4.34 9.20 -18.90
C GLU A 105 4.87 8.90 -17.49
N ILE A 106 6.15 8.60 -17.33
CA ILE A 106 6.77 8.43 -16.01
C ILE A 106 6.60 9.71 -15.19
N LYS A 107 6.77 10.89 -15.80
CA LYS A 107 6.56 12.18 -15.13
C LYS A 107 5.08 12.44 -14.83
N SER A 108 4.16 12.16 -15.76
CA SER A 108 2.73 12.36 -15.52
C SER A 108 2.17 11.35 -14.53
N ARG A 109 2.57 10.07 -14.59
CA ARG A 109 2.23 9.07 -13.57
C ARG A 109 2.87 9.35 -12.22
N SER A 110 4.12 9.80 -12.19
CA SER A 110 4.75 10.23 -10.94
C SER A 110 3.96 11.38 -10.30
N ARG A 111 3.50 12.36 -11.09
CA ARG A 111 2.63 13.45 -10.61
C ARG A 111 1.25 12.93 -10.19
N SER A 112 0.58 12.11 -10.97
CA SER A 112 -0.74 11.55 -10.62
C SER A 112 -0.69 10.50 -9.50
N MET A 113 0.49 9.95 -9.18
CA MET A 113 0.69 9.09 -8.01
C MET A 113 0.96 9.88 -6.73
N GLN A 114 1.38 11.14 -6.83
CA GLN A 114 1.69 11.99 -5.67
C GLN A 114 0.46 12.61 -5.04
N ILE A 115 -0.55 12.97 -5.84
CA ILE A 115 -1.84 13.47 -5.37
C ILE A 115 -2.99 12.67 -6.00
N ARG A 116 -3.88 12.15 -5.16
CA ARG A 116 -5.08 11.43 -5.58
C ARG A 116 -6.28 12.05 -4.89
N VAL A 117 -7.26 12.42 -5.69
CA VAL A 117 -8.45 13.11 -5.22
C VAL A 117 -9.66 12.21 -5.43
N PHE A 118 -10.51 12.12 -4.42
CA PHE A 118 -11.67 11.25 -4.43
C PHE A 118 -12.92 11.99 -4.01
N ASP A 119 -14.00 11.76 -4.75
CA ASP A 119 -15.37 12.14 -4.38
C ASP A 119 -16.25 10.90 -4.19
N LEU A 120 -17.51 11.14 -3.83
CA LEU A 120 -18.55 10.11 -3.85
C LEU A 120 -19.44 10.31 -5.08
N TYR A 121 -19.51 9.28 -5.90
CA TYR A 121 -20.41 9.21 -7.03
C TYR A 121 -21.29 7.96 -6.89
N GLU A 122 -22.60 8.17 -6.86
CA GLU A 122 -23.57 7.08 -6.67
C GLU A 122 -23.24 6.17 -5.46
N GLY A 123 -22.80 6.76 -4.34
CA GLY A 123 -22.47 6.03 -3.12
C GLY A 123 -21.19 5.19 -3.16
N ARG A 124 -20.33 5.41 -4.16
CA ARG A 124 -19.04 4.76 -4.30
C ARG A 124 -17.91 5.77 -4.39
N LEU A 125 -16.74 5.41 -3.90
CA LEU A 125 -15.55 6.25 -4.02
C LEU A 125 -15.09 6.31 -5.48
N ARG A 126 -15.01 7.52 -6.05
CA ARG A 126 -14.53 7.75 -7.40
C ARG A 126 -13.27 8.61 -7.37
N GLN A 127 -12.23 8.20 -8.08
CA GLN A 127 -11.04 9.02 -8.26
C GLN A 127 -11.26 10.04 -9.38
N ILE A 128 -10.94 11.30 -9.08
CA ILE A 128 -11.00 12.41 -10.03
C ILE A 128 -9.56 12.64 -10.53
N PRO A 129 -9.33 12.65 -11.85
CA PRO A 129 -8.03 13.04 -12.39
C PRO A 129 -7.78 14.52 -12.12
N ILE A 130 -6.64 14.85 -11.54
CA ILE A 130 -6.18 16.21 -11.25
C ILE A 130 -4.80 16.40 -11.88
N GLU A 131 -4.67 17.33 -12.77
CA GLU A 131 -3.42 17.69 -13.43
C GLU A 131 -2.95 19.10 -13.06
N THR A 132 -3.90 19.98 -12.73
CA THR A 132 -3.65 21.38 -12.43
C THR A 132 -4.33 21.79 -11.12
N LYS A 133 -3.91 22.95 -10.60
CA LYS A 133 -4.52 23.56 -9.42
C LYS A 133 -5.99 23.93 -9.65
N GLU A 134 -6.31 24.35 -10.86
CA GLU A 134 -7.65 24.74 -11.29
C GLU A 134 -8.61 23.54 -11.24
N ASP A 135 -8.15 22.35 -11.69
CA ASP A 135 -8.94 21.11 -11.60
C ASP A 135 -9.30 20.78 -10.15
N LEU A 136 -8.37 21.01 -9.22
CA LEU A 136 -8.58 20.76 -7.81
C LEU A 136 -9.56 21.78 -7.18
N ALA A 137 -9.58 23.02 -7.66
CA ALA A 137 -10.44 24.06 -7.14
C ALA A 137 -11.93 23.84 -7.50
N ASP A 138 -12.21 23.13 -8.60
CA ASP A 138 -13.57 22.91 -9.12
C ASP A 138 -14.26 21.67 -8.50
N VAL A 139 -13.56 20.88 -7.67
CA VAL A 139 -14.09 19.65 -7.08
C VAL A 139 -14.40 19.80 -5.59
N LYS A 140 -15.32 18.94 -5.09
CA LYS A 140 -15.63 18.80 -3.67
C LYS A 140 -15.22 17.40 -3.21
N PRO A 141 -13.94 17.19 -2.90
CA PRO A 141 -13.46 15.89 -2.53
C PRO A 141 -13.85 15.53 -1.08
N ILE A 142 -14.07 14.24 -0.83
CA ILE A 142 -14.14 13.71 0.54
C ILE A 142 -12.78 13.26 1.04
N TRP A 143 -11.86 12.92 0.10
CA TRP A 143 -10.52 12.46 0.44
C TRP A 143 -9.49 12.92 -0.59
N ILE A 144 -8.40 13.51 -0.10
CA ILE A 144 -7.20 13.86 -0.86
C ILE A 144 -6.03 13.09 -0.26
N ASP A 145 -5.44 12.18 -1.04
CA ASP A 145 -4.37 11.29 -0.64
C ASP A 145 -3.06 11.70 -1.30
N LEU A 146 -2.08 12.13 -0.50
CA LEU A 146 -0.78 12.62 -0.95
C LEU A 146 0.32 11.64 -0.55
N VAL A 147 1.05 11.13 -1.55
CA VAL A 147 2.17 10.21 -1.37
C VAL A 147 3.44 10.85 -1.89
N MET A 148 4.39 11.14 -1.02
CA MET A 148 5.60 11.92 -1.36
C MET A 148 5.27 13.18 -2.17
N PRO A 149 4.38 14.05 -1.64
CA PRO A 149 4.00 15.26 -2.36
C PRO A 149 5.20 16.18 -2.59
N GLU A 150 5.21 16.87 -3.72
CA GLU A 150 6.09 18.00 -3.96
C GLU A 150 5.54 19.25 -3.23
N ASP A 151 6.39 20.25 -2.99
CA ASP A 151 5.98 21.50 -2.32
C ASP A 151 4.84 22.22 -3.06
N GLU A 152 4.74 22.02 -4.37
CA GLU A 152 3.65 22.54 -5.21
C GLU A 152 2.29 21.94 -4.79
N HIS A 153 2.22 20.63 -4.52
CA HIS A 153 0.98 19.97 -4.10
C HIS A 153 0.54 20.41 -2.69
N LEU A 154 1.51 20.62 -1.80
CA LEU A 154 1.23 21.17 -0.46
C LEU A 154 0.72 22.61 -0.55
N ALA A 155 1.29 23.42 -1.46
CA ALA A 155 0.83 24.77 -1.71
C ALA A 155 -0.61 24.81 -2.28
N TRP A 156 -0.98 23.86 -3.15
CA TRP A 156 -2.37 23.78 -3.66
C TRP A 156 -3.38 23.55 -2.54
N ALA A 157 -3.07 22.66 -1.58
CA ALA A 157 -3.96 22.41 -0.45
C ALA A 157 -4.13 23.66 0.42
N ARG A 158 -3.06 24.41 0.67
CA ARG A 158 -3.09 25.68 1.40
C ARG A 158 -3.94 26.73 0.68
N ASP A 159 -3.70 26.90 -0.62
CA ASP A 159 -4.32 27.98 -1.40
C ASP A 159 -5.82 27.75 -1.65
N ILE A 160 -6.25 26.48 -1.81
CA ILE A 160 -7.64 26.14 -2.16
C ILE A 160 -8.46 25.85 -0.90
N PHE A 161 -7.93 25.08 0.03
CA PHE A 161 -8.66 24.61 1.21
C PHE A 161 -8.29 25.36 2.49
N GLY A 162 -7.20 26.14 2.48
CA GLY A 162 -6.69 26.84 3.65
C GLY A 162 -6.03 25.92 4.68
N VAL A 163 -5.55 24.74 4.24
CA VAL A 163 -4.98 23.69 5.09
C VAL A 163 -3.48 23.66 4.93
N ASP A 164 -2.76 23.79 6.04
CA ASP A 164 -1.31 23.59 6.09
C ASP A 164 -1.00 22.11 6.28
N LEU A 165 -0.51 21.46 5.21
CA LEU A 165 -0.13 20.07 5.24
C LEU A 165 1.35 19.92 5.63
N PRO A 166 1.69 18.99 6.53
CA PRO A 166 3.07 18.74 6.91
C PRO A 166 3.84 18.03 5.78
N ASN A 167 5.16 18.24 5.74
CA ASN A 167 6.02 17.41 4.90
C ASN A 167 6.12 16.01 5.54
N PRO A 168 5.95 14.90 4.79
CA PRO A 168 6.04 13.54 5.32
C PRO A 168 7.37 13.22 6.02
N THR A 169 8.46 13.92 5.68
CA THR A 169 9.78 13.72 6.29
C THR A 169 9.88 14.30 7.70
N ASP A 170 9.00 15.24 8.05
CA ASP A 170 9.04 15.98 9.32
C ASP A 170 8.14 15.35 10.39
N LEU A 171 7.44 14.24 10.06
CA LEU A 171 6.53 13.52 10.95
C LEU A 171 7.29 12.65 11.98
N THR A 172 8.16 13.26 12.79
CA THR A 172 9.02 12.53 13.74
C THR A 172 8.64 12.71 15.21
N ASP A 173 7.64 13.52 15.50
CA ASP A 173 7.25 13.85 16.86
C ASP A 173 6.74 12.64 17.65
N LEU A 174 7.26 12.46 18.85
CA LEU A 174 6.84 11.42 19.79
C LEU A 174 5.80 11.91 20.79
N GLU A 175 5.68 13.22 21.00
CA GLU A 175 4.74 13.80 21.96
C GLU A 175 3.30 13.73 21.44
N THR A 176 2.42 13.17 22.27
CA THR A 176 0.99 13.01 21.95
C THR A 176 0.31 14.34 21.64
N SER A 177 0.71 15.42 22.30
CA SER A 177 0.17 16.76 22.11
C SER A 177 0.54 17.37 20.73
N ALA A 178 1.68 16.98 20.17
CA ALA A 178 2.11 17.39 18.83
C ALA A 178 1.49 16.51 17.73
N ARG A 179 1.00 15.33 18.07
CA ARG A 179 0.45 14.35 17.10
C ARG A 179 -1.08 14.40 16.97
N PHE A 180 -1.80 14.83 18.02
CA PHE A 180 -3.28 14.85 18.05
C PHE A 180 -3.76 16.17 18.63
N TYR A 181 -4.23 17.06 17.75
CA TYR A 181 -4.70 18.38 18.15
C TYR A 181 -5.81 18.92 17.23
N VAL A 182 -6.44 19.97 17.68
CA VAL A 182 -7.41 20.73 16.89
C VAL A 182 -6.90 22.15 16.75
N GLU A 183 -6.86 22.64 15.54
CA GLU A 183 -6.51 24.04 15.26
C GLU A 183 -7.65 25.00 15.61
N ASP A 184 -7.34 26.29 15.71
CA ASP A 184 -8.32 27.34 16.02
C ASP A 184 -9.41 27.45 14.93
N ASN A 185 -9.12 27.04 13.69
CA ASN A 185 -10.06 27.00 12.57
C ASN A 185 -11.00 25.77 12.62
N GLY A 186 -10.75 24.82 13.54
CA GLY A 186 -11.51 23.60 13.74
C GLY A 186 -10.95 22.38 13.01
N ASP A 187 -9.83 22.49 12.30
CA ASP A 187 -9.18 21.38 11.64
C ASP A 187 -8.62 20.39 12.65
N ILE A 188 -8.84 19.10 12.40
CA ILE A 188 -8.41 18.03 13.29
C ILE A 188 -7.17 17.39 12.69
N HIS A 189 -6.06 17.43 13.43
CA HIS A 189 -4.78 16.84 13.03
C HIS A 189 -4.51 15.55 13.81
N LEU A 190 -4.15 14.49 13.08
CA LEU A 190 -3.82 13.18 13.61
C LEU A 190 -2.55 12.68 12.91
N HIS A 191 -1.50 12.39 13.65
CA HIS A 191 -0.31 11.74 13.12
C HIS A 191 -0.23 10.32 13.69
N SER A 192 -0.26 9.31 12.83
CA SER A 192 -0.27 7.90 13.23
C SER A 192 0.69 7.09 12.39
N ASP A 193 1.34 6.10 13.00
CA ASP A 193 2.20 5.17 12.30
C ASP A 193 1.38 4.02 11.71
N PHE A 194 1.74 3.59 10.49
CA PHE A 194 1.16 2.47 9.76
C PHE A 194 2.22 1.46 9.41
N LEU A 195 1.90 0.18 9.51
CA LEU A 195 2.83 -0.90 9.18
C LEU A 195 3.01 -1.03 7.66
N LEU A 196 4.25 -1.04 7.23
CA LEU A 196 4.65 -1.53 5.93
C LEU A 196 5.47 -2.79 6.16
N ASP A 197 4.87 -3.95 5.90
CA ASP A 197 5.54 -5.23 6.00
C ASP A 197 5.57 -5.92 4.63
N ARG A 198 6.78 -6.13 4.11
CA ARG A 198 7.07 -6.80 2.85
C ARG A 198 8.35 -7.62 3.03
N LYS A 199 8.55 -8.64 2.18
CA LYS A 199 9.71 -9.55 2.23
C LYS A 199 11.07 -8.86 2.38
N ASP A 200 11.24 -7.69 1.77
CA ASP A 200 12.52 -6.97 1.72
C ASP A 200 12.50 -5.66 2.53
N GLU A 201 11.36 -5.30 3.12
CA GLU A 201 11.23 -4.03 3.84
C GLU A 201 10.09 -4.13 4.87
N SER A 202 10.45 -4.16 6.16
CA SER A 202 9.49 -4.04 7.25
C SER A 202 9.80 -2.79 8.07
N ARG A 203 8.82 -1.86 8.18
CA ARG A 203 8.96 -0.63 8.95
C ARG A 203 7.62 0.04 9.24
N ASN A 204 7.64 0.99 10.16
CA ASN A 204 6.53 1.92 10.36
C ASN A 204 6.68 3.12 9.43
N VAL A 205 5.58 3.57 8.86
CA VAL A 205 5.48 4.77 8.01
C VAL A 205 4.53 5.73 8.68
N ALA A 206 5.01 6.91 9.02
CA ALA A 206 4.19 7.96 9.58
C ALA A 206 3.21 8.51 8.53
N VAL A 207 1.96 8.68 8.92
CA VAL A 207 0.88 9.27 8.13
C VAL A 207 0.29 10.43 8.91
N ALA A 208 0.21 11.59 8.27
CA ALA A 208 -0.58 12.70 8.79
C ALA A 208 -1.97 12.65 8.18
N PHE A 209 -2.99 12.75 9.01
CA PHE A 209 -4.37 12.93 8.63
C PHE A 209 -4.84 14.30 9.10
N ILE A 210 -5.46 15.06 8.21
CA ILE A 210 -6.08 16.33 8.53
C ILE A 210 -7.54 16.28 8.06
N LEU A 211 -8.47 16.44 9.00
CA LEU A 211 -9.88 16.60 8.70
C LEU A 211 -10.20 18.09 8.68
N ASN A 212 -10.40 18.61 7.48
CA ASN A 212 -10.86 19.98 7.24
C ASN A 212 -12.30 19.92 6.74
N LYS A 213 -13.25 20.37 7.55
CA LYS A 213 -14.69 20.30 7.24
C LYS A 213 -15.12 18.89 6.80
N ASP A 214 -15.43 18.72 5.52
CA ASP A 214 -15.94 17.49 4.92
C ASP A 214 -14.87 16.73 4.10
N THR A 215 -13.60 17.17 4.17
CA THR A 215 -12.51 16.59 3.40
C THR A 215 -11.45 16.00 4.34
N LEU A 216 -11.06 14.76 4.09
CA LEU A 216 -9.89 14.14 4.70
C LEU A 216 -8.66 14.38 3.81
N PHE A 217 -7.59 14.87 4.39
CA PHE A 217 -6.25 14.86 3.79
C PHE A 217 -5.44 13.76 4.45
N SER A 218 -4.74 12.96 3.65
CA SER A 218 -3.73 12.00 4.13
C SER A 218 -2.40 12.27 3.45
N VAL A 219 -1.33 12.39 4.24
CA VAL A 219 0.03 12.71 3.76
C VAL A 219 1.00 11.68 4.29
N ARG A 220 1.77 11.05 3.41
CA ARG A 220 2.74 10.01 3.76
C ARG A 220 3.91 9.92 2.79
N SER A 221 4.99 9.29 3.26
CA SER A 221 6.22 9.13 2.45
C SER A 221 6.22 7.88 1.56
N LYS A 222 5.29 6.93 1.74
CA LYS A 222 5.25 5.65 1.01
C LYS A 222 3.82 5.19 0.73
N GLU A 223 3.66 4.43 -0.35
CA GLU A 223 2.42 3.71 -0.61
C GLU A 223 2.26 2.54 0.37
N LEU A 224 1.11 2.51 1.06
CA LEU A 224 0.77 1.52 2.08
C LEU A 224 -0.29 0.54 1.57
N PRO A 225 -0.17 -0.78 1.91
CA PRO A 225 -1.14 -1.79 1.48
C PRO A 225 -2.57 -1.46 1.90
N VAL A 226 -2.77 -1.00 3.13
CA VAL A 226 -4.08 -0.66 3.70
C VAL A 226 -4.78 0.46 2.92
N PHE A 227 -4.06 1.48 2.44
CA PHE A 227 -4.63 2.55 1.63
C PHE A 227 -5.09 2.05 0.26
N ARG A 228 -4.35 1.11 -0.32
CA ARG A 228 -4.75 0.48 -1.58
C ARG A 228 -6.00 -0.38 -1.40
N LEU A 229 -6.06 -1.18 -0.34
CA LEU A 229 -7.20 -2.03 -0.02
C LEU A 229 -8.45 -1.20 0.24
N GLN A 230 -8.35 -0.15 1.03
CA GLN A 230 -9.44 0.78 1.31
C GLN A 230 -10.03 1.39 0.03
N ARG A 231 -9.18 1.89 -0.87
CA ARG A 231 -9.63 2.43 -2.16
C ARG A 231 -10.35 1.39 -3.01
N LEU A 232 -9.91 0.13 -3.00
CA LEU A 232 -10.56 -0.96 -3.73
C LEU A 232 -11.93 -1.28 -3.14
N ARG A 233 -12.04 -1.43 -1.82
CA ARG A 233 -13.30 -1.72 -1.12
C ARG A 233 -14.32 -0.60 -1.35
N ALA A 234 -13.94 0.65 -1.12
CA ALA A 234 -14.82 1.80 -1.25
C ALA A 234 -15.27 2.09 -2.70
N ARG A 235 -14.53 1.63 -3.71
CA ARG A 235 -14.96 1.67 -5.12
C ARG A 235 -15.90 0.53 -5.48
N ALA A 236 -15.66 -0.65 -4.94
CA ALA A 236 -16.42 -1.85 -5.27
C ALA A 236 -17.81 -1.84 -4.61
N GLU A 237 -17.90 -1.43 -3.34
CA GLU A 237 -19.08 -1.56 -2.52
C GLU A 237 -19.87 -0.25 -2.43
N PHE A 238 -21.19 -0.31 -2.69
CA PHE A 238 -22.08 0.82 -2.53
C PHE A 238 -22.31 1.14 -1.06
N GLY A 239 -22.14 2.41 -0.69
CA GLY A 239 -22.39 2.88 0.68
C GLY A 239 -21.31 2.45 1.70
N TYR A 240 -20.18 1.91 1.24
CA TYR A 240 -19.07 1.51 2.11
C TYR A 240 -18.49 2.69 2.90
N VAL A 241 -18.39 3.86 2.28
CA VAL A 241 -18.06 5.14 2.92
C VAL A 241 -19.09 6.17 2.51
N SER A 242 -19.49 7.05 3.40
CA SER A 242 -20.46 8.11 3.17
C SER A 242 -19.89 9.52 3.39
N GLU A 243 -18.82 9.65 4.17
CA GLU A 243 -18.14 10.91 4.44
C GLU A 243 -16.64 10.71 4.74
N ALA A 244 -15.90 11.81 4.86
CA ALA A 244 -14.47 11.83 5.10
C ALA A 244 -14.03 11.04 6.36
N LYS A 245 -14.84 11.10 7.42
CA LYS A 245 -14.54 10.38 8.67
C LYS A 245 -14.66 8.87 8.52
N ASP A 246 -15.59 8.38 7.69
CA ASP A 246 -15.72 6.95 7.42
C ASP A 246 -14.45 6.42 6.74
N VAL A 247 -13.88 7.19 5.80
CA VAL A 247 -12.59 6.86 5.17
C VAL A 247 -11.48 6.77 6.20
N LEU A 248 -11.40 7.72 7.14
CA LEU A 248 -10.39 7.73 8.20
C LEU A 248 -10.54 6.52 9.13
N LEU A 249 -11.76 6.23 9.58
CA LEU A 249 -12.02 5.11 10.50
C LEU A 249 -11.75 3.77 9.82
N ASP A 250 -12.12 3.61 8.55
CA ASP A 250 -11.84 2.40 7.79
C ASP A 250 -10.33 2.20 7.57
N LEU A 251 -9.55 3.26 7.35
CA LEU A 251 -8.09 3.16 7.28
C LEU A 251 -7.49 2.67 8.60
N PHE A 252 -8.01 3.13 9.75
CA PHE A 252 -7.56 2.63 11.05
C PHE A 252 -8.00 1.19 11.30
N ALA A 253 -9.22 0.80 10.91
CA ALA A 253 -9.68 -0.58 10.99
C ALA A 253 -8.81 -1.51 10.12
N ALA A 254 -8.53 -1.10 8.88
CA ALA A 254 -7.69 -1.85 7.95
C ALA A 254 -6.22 -1.97 8.45
N GLU A 255 -5.69 -0.98 9.16
CA GLU A 255 -4.37 -1.06 9.79
C GLU A 255 -4.34 -2.08 10.93
N VAL A 256 -5.39 -2.14 11.74
CA VAL A 256 -5.52 -3.13 12.81
C VAL A 256 -5.64 -4.55 12.22
N GLU A 257 -6.45 -4.75 11.17
CA GLU A 257 -6.57 -6.01 10.43
C GLU A 257 -5.22 -6.42 9.81
N TYR A 258 -4.51 -5.50 9.17
CA TYR A 258 -3.20 -5.75 8.58
C TYR A 258 -2.15 -6.13 9.62
N SER A 259 -2.16 -5.45 10.77
CA SER A 259 -1.31 -5.76 11.92
C SER A 259 -1.63 -7.14 12.52
N ALA A 260 -2.91 -7.56 12.54
CA ALA A 260 -3.31 -8.89 12.99
C ALA A 260 -2.76 -9.99 12.08
N ASN A 261 -2.86 -9.82 10.76
CA ASN A 261 -2.32 -10.76 9.78
C ASN A 261 -0.79 -10.88 9.91
N ALA A 262 -0.07 -9.77 10.03
CA ALA A 262 1.38 -9.79 10.25
C ALA A 262 1.75 -10.50 11.57
N LEU A 263 0.91 -10.37 12.60
CA LEU A 263 1.13 -11.05 13.87
C LEU A 263 0.93 -12.58 13.76
N GLU A 264 0.01 -13.05 12.92
CA GLU A 264 -0.17 -14.47 12.61
C GLU A 264 1.07 -15.06 11.91
N ASP A 265 1.71 -14.28 11.03
CA ASP A 265 2.97 -14.67 10.40
C ASP A 265 4.09 -14.81 11.46
N VAL A 266 4.21 -13.86 12.41
CA VAL A 266 5.13 -13.96 13.55
C VAL A 266 4.88 -15.23 14.39
N TYR A 267 3.61 -15.59 14.64
CA TYR A 267 3.28 -16.83 15.34
C TYR A 267 3.80 -18.06 14.59
N THR A 268 3.61 -18.10 13.28
CA THR A 268 4.00 -19.21 12.42
C THR A 268 5.51 -19.38 12.38
N GLU A 269 6.26 -18.30 12.19
CA GLU A 269 7.72 -18.32 12.17
C GLU A 269 8.31 -18.73 13.53
N LEU A 270 7.76 -18.22 14.64
CA LEU A 270 8.20 -18.61 15.98
C LEU A 270 7.85 -20.06 16.35
N GLU A 271 6.85 -20.68 15.73
CA GLU A 271 6.58 -22.11 15.87
C GLU A 271 7.63 -22.94 15.15
N GLU A 272 8.04 -22.53 13.94
CA GLU A 272 9.11 -23.22 13.20
C GLU A 272 10.45 -23.08 13.91
N VAL A 273 10.79 -21.89 14.38
CA VAL A 273 11.97 -21.64 15.22
C VAL A 273 11.95 -22.52 16.48
N GLY A 274 10.82 -22.61 17.17
CA GLY A 274 10.67 -23.45 18.36
C GLY A 274 10.93 -24.92 18.08
N ARG A 275 10.52 -25.45 16.92
CA ARG A 275 10.85 -26.84 16.52
C ARG A 275 12.33 -27.04 16.27
N GLN A 276 13.05 -26.01 15.82
CA GLN A 276 14.49 -26.09 15.57
C GLN A 276 15.30 -26.01 16.87
N VAL A 277 14.93 -25.12 17.79
CA VAL A 277 15.61 -24.95 19.10
C VAL A 277 15.62 -26.24 19.92
N PHE A 278 14.55 -27.04 19.87
CA PHE A 278 14.45 -28.28 20.66
C PHE A 278 14.99 -29.53 19.96
N ARG A 279 15.74 -29.41 18.86
CA ARG A 279 16.47 -30.54 18.25
C ARG A 279 17.69 -30.85 19.05
N SER A 280 17.96 -32.15 19.26
CA SER A 280 19.18 -32.61 19.90
C SER A 280 20.42 -32.37 19.00
N HIS A 281 21.39 -31.63 19.49
CA HIS A 281 22.63 -31.22 18.81
C HIS A 281 22.47 -30.10 17.81
N MET A 282 22.54 -28.89 18.29
CA MET A 282 22.61 -27.67 17.49
C MET A 282 24.08 -27.23 17.37
N THR A 283 24.48 -26.82 16.16
CA THR A 283 25.79 -26.21 15.92
C THR A 283 25.74 -24.71 16.19
N ASP A 284 26.89 -24.09 16.44
CA ASP A 284 26.99 -22.64 16.67
C ASP A 284 26.45 -21.83 15.48
N ASP A 285 26.64 -22.33 14.24
CA ASP A 285 26.11 -21.67 13.01
C ASP A 285 24.58 -21.77 12.91
N GLU A 286 24.00 -22.90 13.32
CA GLU A 286 22.54 -23.06 13.40
C GLU A 286 21.94 -22.19 14.51
N ALA A 287 22.59 -22.13 15.67
CA ALA A 287 22.16 -21.23 16.76
C ALA A 287 22.19 -19.76 16.34
N ALA A 288 23.22 -19.32 15.62
CA ALA A 288 23.31 -17.95 15.11
C ALA A 288 22.19 -17.62 14.12
N LYS A 289 21.80 -18.55 13.24
CA LYS A 289 20.69 -18.37 12.30
C LYS A 289 19.34 -18.29 13.02
N ILE A 290 19.13 -19.14 14.02
CA ILE A 290 17.93 -19.13 14.86
C ILE A 290 17.81 -17.80 15.62
N LEU A 291 18.90 -17.32 16.22
CA LEU A 291 18.90 -16.05 16.93
C LEU A 291 18.61 -14.87 16.00
N ALA A 292 19.12 -14.89 14.77
CA ALA A 292 18.82 -13.87 13.78
C ALA A 292 17.32 -13.87 13.41
N ALA A 293 16.73 -15.05 13.16
CA ALA A 293 15.30 -15.16 12.88
C ALA A 293 14.45 -14.69 14.08
N ILE A 294 14.80 -15.06 15.31
CA ILE A 294 14.12 -14.58 16.52
C ILE A 294 14.17 -13.04 16.62
N ALA A 295 15.31 -12.43 16.30
CA ALA A 295 15.49 -10.99 16.36
C ALA A 295 14.63 -10.24 15.29
N GLU A 296 14.45 -10.83 14.10
CA GLU A 296 13.55 -10.29 13.08
C GLU A 296 12.10 -10.30 13.56
N GLU A 297 11.65 -11.40 14.17
CA GLU A 297 10.29 -11.52 14.70
C GLU A 297 10.06 -10.61 15.93
N GLU A 298 11.07 -10.42 16.76
CA GLU A 298 11.01 -9.46 17.89
C GLU A 298 10.79 -8.04 17.40
N ASP A 299 11.54 -7.61 16.40
CA ASP A 299 11.46 -6.28 15.82
C ASP A 299 10.08 -6.06 15.14
N LEU A 300 9.57 -7.03 14.38
CA LEU A 300 8.25 -6.96 13.78
C LEU A 300 7.14 -6.89 14.84
N ASN A 301 7.19 -7.74 15.86
CA ASN A 301 6.24 -7.70 16.98
C ASN A 301 6.25 -6.34 17.69
N GLY A 302 7.43 -5.77 17.91
CA GLY A 302 7.61 -4.45 18.50
C GLY A 302 7.01 -3.32 17.65
N ARG A 303 7.13 -3.39 16.32
CA ARG A 303 6.53 -2.44 15.38
C ARG A 303 5.01 -2.53 15.37
N ILE A 304 4.47 -3.75 15.28
CA ILE A 304 3.03 -4.00 15.35
C ILE A 304 2.46 -3.40 16.64
N ARG A 305 3.07 -3.70 17.78
CA ARG A 305 2.63 -3.16 19.06
C ARG A 305 2.61 -1.63 19.11
N ARG A 306 3.66 -0.99 18.55
CA ARG A 306 3.72 0.48 18.47
C ARG A 306 2.55 1.03 17.66
N ASN A 307 2.28 0.47 16.47
CA ASN A 307 1.22 0.93 15.57
C ASN A 307 -0.16 0.77 16.22
N VAL A 308 -0.43 -0.38 16.80
CA VAL A 308 -1.70 -0.69 17.46
C VAL A 308 -1.97 0.29 18.62
N LEU A 309 -0.95 0.58 19.43
CA LEU A 309 -1.07 1.54 20.54
C LEU A 309 -1.22 2.99 20.04
N ASP A 310 -0.61 3.32 18.92
CA ASP A 310 -0.72 4.64 18.33
C ASP A 310 -2.11 4.87 17.72
N THR A 311 -2.63 3.90 16.98
CA THR A 311 -4.02 3.88 16.49
C THR A 311 -5.02 4.00 17.64
N ARG A 312 -4.78 3.31 18.76
CA ARG A 312 -5.60 3.45 19.99
C ARG A 312 -5.64 4.88 20.50
N ARG A 313 -4.50 5.59 20.49
CA ARG A 313 -4.42 6.99 20.93
C ARG A 313 -5.20 7.91 20.00
N ALA A 314 -5.06 7.75 18.69
CA ALA A 314 -5.79 8.50 17.66
C ALA A 314 -7.32 8.34 17.84
N LEU A 315 -7.80 7.10 17.92
CA LEU A 315 -9.21 6.80 18.11
C LEU A 315 -9.76 7.32 19.46
N SER A 316 -8.98 7.21 20.52
CA SER A 316 -9.34 7.75 21.83
C SER A 316 -9.42 9.28 21.83
N PHE A 317 -8.59 9.96 21.05
CA PHE A 317 -8.65 11.40 20.84
C PHE A 317 -9.95 11.79 20.09
N LEU A 318 -10.28 11.11 18.99
CA LEU A 318 -11.50 11.36 18.23
C LEU A 318 -12.76 11.17 19.10
N MET A 319 -12.81 10.11 19.91
CA MET A 319 -13.93 9.87 20.81
C MET A 319 -14.12 10.98 21.86
N ARG A 320 -13.04 11.46 22.47
CA ARG A 320 -13.10 12.52 23.49
C ARG A 320 -13.52 13.87 22.92
N GLY A 321 -13.13 14.15 21.68
CA GLY A 321 -13.42 15.43 21.01
C GLY A 321 -14.87 15.58 20.54
N LYS A 322 -15.69 14.52 20.62
CA LYS A 322 -17.08 14.50 20.12
C LYS A 322 -17.20 14.82 18.61
N PHE A 323 -16.22 14.41 17.83
CA PHE A 323 -16.16 14.64 16.40
C PHE A 323 -16.95 13.60 15.59
N LEU A 324 -17.37 12.51 16.24
CA LEU A 324 -17.95 11.33 15.61
C LEU A 324 -19.47 11.28 15.81
N SER A 325 -20.18 10.73 14.82
CA SER A 325 -21.59 10.35 14.95
C SER A 325 -21.76 9.16 15.89
N GLU A 326 -22.99 8.81 16.26
CA GLU A 326 -23.26 7.65 17.13
C GLU A 326 -22.85 6.33 16.45
N THR A 327 -23.06 6.22 15.15
CA THR A 327 -22.63 5.05 14.35
C THR A 327 -21.10 4.92 14.39
N GLN A 328 -20.39 5.98 14.07
CA GLN A 328 -18.94 6.03 14.08
C GLN A 328 -18.34 5.76 15.48
N HIS A 329 -19.03 6.16 16.54
CA HIS A 329 -18.62 5.79 17.91
C HIS A 329 -18.69 4.27 18.14
N ASN A 330 -19.66 3.57 17.56
CA ASN A 330 -19.76 2.11 17.67
C ASN A 330 -18.63 1.43 16.88
N ASP A 331 -18.34 1.91 15.67
CA ASP A 331 -17.23 1.41 14.84
C ASP A 331 -15.89 1.56 15.58
N VAL A 332 -15.64 2.74 16.16
CA VAL A 332 -14.43 2.97 16.97
C VAL A 332 -14.34 2.05 18.18
N ARG A 333 -15.47 1.74 18.85
CA ARG A 333 -15.45 0.78 19.95
C ARG A 333 -15.11 -0.64 19.52
N GLU A 334 -15.52 -1.03 18.31
CA GLU A 334 -15.12 -2.31 17.70
C GLU A 334 -13.62 -2.34 17.45
N ILE A 335 -13.10 -1.35 16.76
CA ILE A 335 -11.66 -1.25 16.49
C ILE A 335 -10.84 -1.24 17.79
N LEU A 336 -11.29 -0.54 18.83
CA LEU A 336 -10.61 -0.52 20.14
C LEU A 336 -10.60 -1.87 20.85
N ARG A 337 -11.63 -2.72 20.66
CA ARG A 337 -11.65 -4.10 21.17
C ARG A 337 -10.65 -4.99 20.47
N ASP A 338 -10.55 -4.85 19.14
CA ASP A 338 -9.57 -5.59 18.35
C ASP A 338 -8.15 -5.20 18.74
N ILE A 339 -7.90 -3.91 18.93
CA ILE A 339 -6.63 -3.38 19.44
C ILE A 339 -6.29 -3.97 20.81
N GLU A 340 -7.23 -4.06 21.73
CA GLU A 340 -7.01 -4.64 23.06
C GLU A 340 -6.62 -6.14 22.96
N SER A 341 -7.26 -6.87 22.07
CA SER A 341 -6.91 -8.26 21.77
C SER A 341 -5.48 -8.36 21.22
N LEU A 342 -5.13 -7.54 20.21
CA LEU A 342 -3.80 -7.56 19.62
C LEU A 342 -2.69 -7.16 20.59
N ASP A 343 -2.90 -6.17 21.46
CA ASP A 343 -1.91 -5.81 22.49
C ASP A 343 -1.64 -6.98 23.43
N GLY A 344 -2.68 -7.77 23.78
CA GLY A 344 -2.52 -9.01 24.54
C GLY A 344 -1.67 -10.05 23.79
N HIS A 345 -1.89 -10.23 22.51
CA HIS A 345 -1.12 -11.15 21.66
C HIS A 345 0.33 -10.71 21.50
N THR A 346 0.60 -9.43 21.25
CA THR A 346 1.97 -8.91 21.17
C THR A 346 2.75 -9.09 22.47
N ALA A 347 2.09 -8.91 23.63
CA ALA A 347 2.70 -9.13 24.94
C ALA A 347 3.02 -10.62 25.18
N PHE A 348 2.13 -11.53 24.75
CA PHE A 348 2.38 -12.97 24.81
C PHE A 348 3.56 -13.39 23.92
N LEU A 349 3.61 -12.91 22.68
CA LEU A 349 4.70 -13.17 21.75
C LEU A 349 6.04 -12.65 22.26
N PHE A 350 6.08 -11.49 22.87
CA PHE A 350 7.29 -10.98 23.50
C PHE A 350 7.86 -11.96 24.54
N ASN A 351 7.00 -12.55 25.38
CA ASN A 351 7.42 -13.55 26.36
C ASN A 351 7.91 -14.86 25.70
N LYS A 352 7.22 -15.32 24.62
CA LYS A 352 7.60 -16.50 23.84
C LYS A 352 8.97 -16.29 23.16
N ILE A 353 9.20 -15.13 22.57
CA ILE A 353 10.46 -14.71 21.95
C ILE A 353 11.61 -14.77 22.96
N ASN A 354 11.46 -14.14 24.11
CA ASN A 354 12.47 -14.17 25.18
C ASN A 354 12.78 -15.60 25.64
N PHE A 355 11.76 -16.43 25.82
CA PHE A 355 11.94 -17.83 26.18
C PHE A 355 12.73 -18.62 25.12
N GLN A 356 12.44 -18.44 23.85
CA GLN A 356 13.15 -19.10 22.76
C GLN A 356 14.59 -18.59 22.62
N MET A 357 14.83 -17.30 22.83
CA MET A 357 16.16 -16.71 22.86
C MET A 357 17.00 -17.31 23.98
N ASP A 358 16.47 -17.36 25.21
CA ASP A 358 17.15 -17.95 26.36
C ASP A 358 17.45 -19.44 26.16
N ALA A 359 16.49 -20.18 25.58
CA ALA A 359 16.69 -21.61 25.26
C ALA A 359 17.79 -21.80 24.22
N THR A 360 17.87 -20.96 23.19
CA THR A 360 18.87 -21.04 22.14
C THR A 360 20.29 -20.75 22.66
N VAL A 361 20.41 -19.78 23.56
CA VAL A 361 21.71 -19.40 24.17
C VAL A 361 22.16 -20.43 25.25
N GLY A 362 21.19 -21.11 25.86
CA GLY A 362 21.47 -22.11 26.91
C GLY A 362 21.95 -23.48 26.40
N PHE A 363 21.89 -23.72 25.08
CA PHE A 363 22.44 -24.92 24.42
C PHE A 363 23.84 -24.68 23.91
#